data_32bc5cfc76f712870889f04a7f140fcc
#
_entry.id   32bc5cfc76f712870889f04a7f140fcc
#
_cell.length_a   1.000
_cell.length_b   1.000
_cell.length_c   1.000
_cell.angle_alpha   90.00
_cell.angle_beta   90.00
_cell.angle_gamma   90.00
#
_symmetry.space_group_name_H-M   'P 1'
#
loop_
_entity.id
_entity.type
_entity.pdbx_description
1 polymer ?
#
loop_
_entity_poly.entity_id
_entity_poly.type
_entity_poly.pdbx_seq_one_letter_code
_entity_poly.pdbx_strand_id
1 'polypeptide(L)'
;CDPAQPLALAGFSFGAYVASHAAAALQPARLVLIGPATANFALAAVPAHTLVIHGEADDVVPLGATLDWARPQALPVVVVPGGGHFFHGQLPLLKSMVVRHLSAPAG
;
A
#
# COMPACT_ATOMS: atom_id res chain seq x y z
N CYS A 1 -13.86 -11.18 -13.44
CA CYS A 1 -12.43 -11.29 -13.66
C CYS A 1 -12.08 -12.65 -14.21
N ASP A 2 -11.21 -12.70 -15.20
CA ASP A 2 -10.78 -13.96 -15.81
C ASP A 2 -9.94 -14.75 -14.79
N PRO A 3 -10.32 -15.99 -14.44
CA PRO A 3 -9.56 -16.76 -13.45
C PRO A 3 -8.14 -17.14 -13.91
N ALA A 4 -7.85 -17.04 -15.20
CA ALA A 4 -6.50 -17.27 -15.71
C ALA A 4 -5.57 -16.06 -15.50
N GLN A 5 -6.10 -14.91 -15.12
CA GLN A 5 -5.31 -13.70 -14.91
C GLN A 5 -5.13 -13.43 -13.43
N PRO A 6 -3.91 -13.04 -13.00
CA PRO A 6 -3.69 -12.68 -11.60
C PRO A 6 -4.49 -11.44 -11.23
N LEU A 7 -5.07 -11.47 -10.02
CA LEU A 7 -5.78 -10.34 -9.48
C LEU A 7 -4.79 -9.35 -8.86
N ALA A 8 -4.97 -8.07 -9.12
CA ALA A 8 -4.21 -7.00 -8.48
C ALA A 8 -5.17 -6.05 -7.76
N LEU A 9 -4.81 -5.67 -6.55
CA LEU A 9 -5.57 -4.70 -5.75
C LEU A 9 -4.67 -3.53 -5.38
N ALA A 10 -5.26 -2.33 -5.37
CA ALA A 10 -4.58 -1.14 -4.91
C ALA A 10 -5.56 -0.30 -4.10
N GLY A 11 -5.08 0.33 -3.03
CA GLY A 11 -5.91 1.19 -2.21
C GLY A 11 -5.13 2.39 -1.69
N PHE A 12 -5.82 3.53 -1.56
CA PHE A 12 -5.28 4.77 -1.05
C PHE A 12 -6.04 5.18 0.20
N SER A 13 -5.33 5.50 1.28
CA SER A 13 -5.91 6.00 2.53
C SER A 13 -6.97 5.03 3.08
N PHE A 14 -8.24 5.43 3.17
CA PHE A 14 -9.32 4.53 3.59
C PHE A 14 -9.47 3.35 2.62
N GLY A 15 -9.25 3.57 1.33
CA GLY A 15 -9.27 2.49 0.34
C GLY A 15 -8.21 1.43 0.61
N ALA A 16 -7.08 1.80 1.22
CA ALA A 16 -6.07 0.83 1.62
C ALA A 16 -6.57 -0.06 2.76
N TYR A 17 -7.33 0.48 3.70
CA TYR A 17 -7.98 -0.31 4.74
C TYR A 17 -8.93 -1.34 4.11
N VAL A 18 -9.79 -0.89 3.20
CA VAL A 18 -10.71 -1.79 2.49
C VAL A 18 -9.94 -2.85 1.71
N ALA A 19 -8.88 -2.46 0.99
CA ALA A 19 -8.08 -3.38 0.18
C ALA A 19 -7.37 -4.43 1.05
N SER A 20 -6.89 -4.05 2.23
CA SER A 20 -6.22 -5.01 3.13
C SER A 20 -7.17 -6.11 3.57
N HIS A 21 -8.42 -5.77 3.88
CA HIS A 21 -9.42 -6.76 4.27
C HIS A 21 -9.90 -7.58 3.07
N ALA A 22 -10.08 -6.95 1.91
CA ALA A 22 -10.46 -7.66 0.69
C ALA A 22 -9.38 -8.67 0.27
N ALA A 23 -8.11 -8.33 0.47
CA ALA A 23 -7.00 -9.21 0.11
C ALA A 23 -7.03 -10.54 0.89
N ALA A 24 -7.49 -10.52 2.13
CA ALA A 24 -7.62 -11.74 2.92
C ALA A 24 -8.56 -12.76 2.27
N ALA A 25 -9.62 -12.26 1.61
CA ALA A 25 -10.60 -13.12 0.95
C ALA A 25 -10.24 -13.43 -0.51
N LEU A 26 -9.65 -12.45 -1.22
CA LEU A 26 -9.42 -12.54 -2.65
C LEU A 26 -8.03 -13.06 -3.03
N GLN A 27 -7.08 -13.01 -2.11
CA GLN A 27 -5.69 -13.49 -2.30
C GLN A 27 -5.08 -12.96 -3.61
N PRO A 28 -4.93 -11.62 -3.75
CA PRO A 28 -4.42 -11.05 -5.00
C PRO A 28 -2.95 -11.41 -5.21
N ALA A 29 -2.55 -11.51 -6.48
CA ALA A 29 -1.15 -11.71 -6.84
C ALA A 29 -0.31 -10.47 -6.54
N ARG A 30 -0.92 -9.28 -6.58
CA ARG A 30 -0.27 -8.01 -6.26
C ARG A 30 -1.19 -7.17 -5.38
N LEU A 31 -0.62 -6.52 -4.39
CA LEU A 31 -1.34 -5.61 -3.51
C LEU A 31 -0.50 -4.35 -3.31
N VAL A 32 -1.12 -3.19 -3.47
CA VAL A 32 -0.47 -1.90 -3.26
C VAL A 32 -1.31 -1.09 -2.27
N LEU A 33 -0.68 -0.61 -1.22
CA LEU A 33 -1.31 0.25 -0.23
C LEU A 33 -0.58 1.58 -0.18
N ILE A 34 -1.29 2.67 -0.43
CA ILE A 34 -0.73 4.02 -0.51
C ILE A 34 -1.31 4.87 0.60
N GLY A 35 -0.45 5.40 1.48
CA GLY A 35 -0.88 6.19 2.61
C GLY A 35 -1.96 5.50 3.44
N PRO A 36 -1.76 4.23 3.83
CA PRO A 36 -2.85 3.47 4.47
C PRO A 36 -3.32 4.11 5.77
N ALA A 37 -4.62 4.06 6.02
CA ALA A 37 -5.25 4.73 7.15
C ALA A 37 -5.01 3.97 8.47
N THR A 38 -3.77 3.69 8.78
CA THR A 38 -3.36 2.86 9.93
C THR A 38 -3.61 3.52 11.28
N ALA A 39 -3.69 4.86 11.30
CA ALA A 39 -3.92 5.58 12.56
C ALA A 39 -5.39 5.51 13.01
N ASN A 40 -6.33 5.32 12.09
CA ASN A 40 -7.76 5.41 12.36
C ASN A 40 -8.49 4.08 12.20
N PHE A 41 -7.89 3.11 11.50
CA PHE A 41 -8.53 1.83 11.19
C PHE A 41 -7.56 0.68 11.41
N ALA A 42 -8.09 -0.46 11.80
CA ALA A 42 -7.30 -1.66 12.00
C ALA A 42 -7.15 -2.40 10.67
N LEU A 43 -6.06 -2.14 9.95
CA LEU A 43 -5.77 -2.85 8.72
C LEU A 43 -5.46 -4.32 9.00
N ALA A 44 -5.90 -5.19 8.09
CA ALA A 44 -5.58 -6.61 8.16
C ALA A 44 -4.09 -6.84 7.85
N ALA A 45 -3.53 -7.94 8.33
CA ALA A 45 -2.20 -8.37 7.89
C ALA A 45 -2.25 -8.68 6.39
N VAL A 46 -1.15 -8.39 5.69
CA VAL A 46 -1.09 -8.51 4.24
C VAL A 46 0.08 -9.40 3.82
N PRO A 47 0.06 -9.92 2.57
CA PRO A 47 1.16 -10.76 2.08
C PRO A 47 2.50 -10.00 2.06
N ALA A 48 3.59 -10.74 2.18
CA ALA A 48 4.94 -10.17 2.23
C ALA A 48 5.32 -9.42 0.94
N HIS A 49 4.71 -9.75 -0.19
CA HIS A 49 4.99 -9.09 -1.46
C HIS A 49 4.20 -7.78 -1.66
N THR A 50 3.44 -7.34 -0.65
CA THR A 50 2.67 -6.10 -0.73
C THR A 50 3.59 -4.90 -0.80
N LEU A 51 3.29 -3.96 -1.71
CA LEU A 51 3.97 -2.67 -1.77
C LEU A 51 3.20 -1.67 -0.90
N VAL A 52 3.89 -1.12 0.10
CA VAL A 52 3.33 -0.07 0.96
C VAL A 52 4.12 1.21 0.71
N ILE A 53 3.42 2.28 0.37
CA ILE A 53 4.03 3.59 0.11
C ILE A 53 3.44 4.60 1.07
N HIS A 54 4.29 5.36 1.77
CA HIS A 54 3.84 6.38 2.71
C HIS A 54 4.69 7.64 2.56
N GLY A 55 4.04 8.80 2.63
CA GLY A 55 4.77 10.06 2.57
C GLY A 55 5.42 10.38 3.91
N GLU A 56 6.68 10.80 3.87
CA GLU A 56 7.42 11.14 5.09
C GLU A 56 6.73 12.25 5.88
N ALA A 57 6.14 13.23 5.18
CA ALA A 57 5.50 14.40 5.78
C ALA A 57 3.97 14.30 5.76
N ASP A 58 3.42 13.11 5.74
CA ASP A 58 1.96 12.88 5.76
C ASP A 58 1.39 13.43 7.07
N ASP A 59 0.53 14.43 6.97
CA ASP A 59 -0.07 15.11 8.10
C ASP A 59 -1.48 14.58 8.44
N VAL A 60 -1.99 13.65 7.64
CA VAL A 60 -3.27 12.99 7.86
C VAL A 60 -3.05 11.66 8.58
N VAL A 61 -2.11 10.86 8.09
CA VAL A 61 -1.74 9.59 8.71
C VAL A 61 -0.24 9.63 9.01
N PRO A 62 0.17 9.74 10.27
CA PRO A 62 1.59 9.78 10.60
C PRO A 62 2.31 8.52 10.12
N LEU A 63 3.52 8.69 9.58
CA LEU A 63 4.34 7.57 9.11
C LEU A 63 4.55 6.54 10.20
N GLY A 64 4.72 6.97 11.45
CA GLY A 64 4.91 6.06 12.58
C GLY A 64 3.78 5.07 12.76
N ALA A 65 2.53 5.48 12.48
CA ALA A 65 1.40 4.57 12.60
C ALA A 65 1.49 3.42 11.59
N THR A 66 1.93 3.72 10.36
CA THR A 66 2.12 2.69 9.34
C THR A 66 3.31 1.79 9.67
N LEU A 67 4.39 2.36 10.19
CA LEU A 67 5.53 1.55 10.62
C LEU A 67 5.15 0.63 11.78
N ASP A 68 4.34 1.09 12.73
CA ASP A 68 3.88 0.27 13.84
C ASP A 68 3.01 -0.89 13.36
N TRP A 69 2.18 -0.64 12.36
CA TRP A 69 1.36 -1.70 11.74
C TRP A 69 2.22 -2.70 10.96
N ALA A 70 3.25 -2.22 10.26
CA ALA A 70 4.09 -3.07 9.40
C ALA A 70 5.11 -3.90 10.19
N ARG A 71 5.57 -3.39 11.33
CA ARG A 71 6.69 -3.98 12.06
C ARG A 71 6.43 -5.42 12.52
N PRO A 72 5.27 -5.77 13.10
CA PRO A 72 5.04 -7.15 13.55
C PRO A 72 5.05 -8.18 12.42
N GLN A 73 4.77 -7.76 11.19
CA GLN A 73 4.79 -8.65 10.02
C GLN A 73 6.05 -8.47 9.18
N ALA A 74 7.03 -7.71 9.69
CA ALA A 74 8.31 -7.45 9.01
C ALA A 74 8.12 -6.95 7.57
N LEU A 75 7.10 -6.11 7.35
CA LEU A 75 6.74 -5.62 6.02
C LEU A 75 7.49 -4.32 5.72
N PRO A 76 8.28 -4.27 4.64
CA PRO A 76 8.95 -3.03 4.25
C PRO A 76 7.95 -1.94 3.84
N VAL A 77 8.29 -0.69 4.15
CA VAL A 77 7.49 0.48 3.78
C VAL A 77 8.36 1.41 2.95
N VAL A 78 7.89 1.76 1.76
CA VAL A 78 8.58 2.74 0.92
C VAL A 78 8.18 4.13 1.39
N VAL A 79 9.16 4.91 1.84
CA VAL A 79 8.95 6.27 2.34
C VAL A 79 9.34 7.25 1.26
N VAL A 80 8.41 8.16 0.90
CA VAL A 80 8.67 9.21 -0.08
C VAL A 80 9.12 10.46 0.68
N PRO A 81 10.39 10.88 0.53
CA PRO A 81 10.91 12.03 1.28
C PRO A 81 10.10 13.30 1.00
N GLY A 82 9.68 13.99 2.05
CA GLY A 82 8.90 15.21 1.94
C GLY A 82 7.48 15.02 1.40
N GLY A 83 7.06 13.78 1.14
CA GLY A 83 5.74 13.51 0.57
C GLY A 83 4.62 13.71 1.58
N GLY A 84 3.57 14.44 1.19
CA GLY A 84 2.35 14.57 1.99
C GLY A 84 1.37 13.44 1.69
N HIS A 85 0.19 13.50 2.31
CA HIS A 85 -0.81 12.46 2.17
C HIS A 85 -1.28 12.29 0.72
N PHE A 86 -1.36 13.38 -0.03
CA PHE A 86 -1.83 13.37 -1.42
C PHE A 86 -0.71 13.43 -2.44
N PHE A 87 0.54 13.37 -2.00
CA PHE A 87 1.72 13.32 -2.88
C PHE A 87 1.78 14.47 -3.89
N HIS A 88 1.45 15.68 -3.46
CA HIS A 88 1.51 16.86 -4.33
C HIS A 88 2.91 17.04 -4.94
N GLY A 89 2.96 17.20 -6.25
CA GLY A 89 4.23 17.36 -6.97
C GLY A 89 5.01 16.06 -7.15
N GLN A 90 4.50 14.93 -6.64
CA GLN A 90 5.20 13.65 -6.67
C GLN A 90 4.37 12.53 -7.30
N LEU A 91 3.27 12.87 -7.96
CA LEU A 91 2.39 11.90 -8.59
C LEU A 91 3.09 11.07 -9.68
N PRO A 92 3.97 11.65 -10.52
CA PRO A 92 4.70 10.83 -11.50
C PRO A 92 5.59 9.77 -10.85
N LEU A 93 6.25 10.10 -9.74
CA LEU A 93 7.07 9.15 -9.00
C LEU A 93 6.18 8.03 -8.41
N LEU A 94 5.08 8.41 -7.78
CA LEU A 94 4.14 7.46 -7.21
C LEU A 94 3.60 6.51 -8.28
N LYS A 95 3.17 7.07 -9.41
CA LYS A 95 2.68 6.28 -10.55
C LYS A 95 3.74 5.29 -11.03
N SER A 96 4.99 5.73 -11.13
CA SER A 96 6.08 4.87 -11.59
C SER A 96 6.28 3.67 -10.67
N MET A 97 6.27 3.90 -9.36
CA MET A 97 6.44 2.82 -8.38
C MET A 97 5.28 1.83 -8.44
N VAL A 98 4.04 2.32 -8.53
CA VAL A 98 2.85 1.46 -8.58
C VAL A 98 2.84 0.64 -9.86
N VAL A 99 3.06 1.27 -11.00
CA VAL A 99 3.07 0.58 -12.30
C VAL A 99 4.15 -0.49 -12.34
N ARG A 100 5.33 -0.17 -11.84
CA ARG A 100 6.45 -1.13 -11.82
C ARG A 100 6.10 -2.34 -10.95
N HIS A 101 5.50 -2.13 -9.80
CA HIS A 101 5.11 -3.22 -8.91
C HIS A 101 4.02 -4.09 -9.54
N LEU A 102 3.00 -3.47 -10.14
CA LEU A 102 1.89 -4.20 -10.74
C LEU A 102 2.29 -4.94 -12.01
N SER A 103 3.36 -4.48 -12.68
CA SER A 103 3.84 -5.08 -13.93
C SER A 103 4.96 -6.09 -13.71
N ALA A 104 5.49 -6.20 -12.49
CA ALA A 104 6.59 -7.11 -12.20
C ALA A 104 6.16 -8.57 -12.40
N PRO A 105 7.07 -9.43 -12.86
CA PRO A 105 6.75 -10.86 -12.96
C PRO A 105 6.38 -11.41 -11.58
N ALA A 106 5.45 -12.39 -11.56
CA ALA A 106 5.08 -13.08 -10.34
C ALA A 106 6.23 -13.99 -9.89
N GLY A 107 6.52 -13.98 -8.62
CA GLY A 107 7.57 -14.86 -8.07
C GLY A 107 8.75 -14.13 -7.48
#